data_75b2b9e624872b7352fb8ae5d1167164
#
_entry.id   75b2b9e624872b7352fb8ae5d1167164
#
_cell.length_a   1.000
_cell.length_b   1.000
_cell.length_c   1.000
_cell.angle_alpha   90.00
_cell.angle_beta   90.00
_cell.angle_gamma   90.00
#
_symmetry.space_group_name_H-M   'P 1'
#
loop_
_entity.id
_entity.type
_entity.pdbx_description
1 polymer ?
#
loop_
_entity_poly.entity_id
_entity_poly.type
_entity_poly.pdbx_seq_one_letter_code
_entity_poly.pdbx_strand_id
1 'polypeptide(L)'
;RDFLFANRSNYPVAHRDFRWPDLEHFNYALDWFDAELARNHGSQLALKITGAGEAERTFAQLSEASNRVANGLRALGVKRGERILLMLGNVVPLWEVMLAAMKLGAVVIPATTLLTPTDLKDRFDRGRVRHLIATAADAPKFDGLDPTVTRIAVGDAPAGWHNYDDLLKGAPSFTPDGPTRATDP
;
A
#
# COMPACT_ATOMS: atom_id res chain seq x y z
N ARG A 1 -22.69 -5.23 -1.55
CA ARG A 1 -22.88 -3.79 -1.81
C ARG A 1 -24.36 -3.50 -2.06
N ASP A 2 -24.98 -4.08 -3.09
CA ASP A 2 -26.34 -3.77 -3.52
C ASP A 2 -27.39 -4.03 -2.44
N PHE A 3 -27.23 -5.12 -1.70
CA PHE A 3 -28.08 -5.40 -0.51
C PHE A 3 -28.04 -4.26 0.52
N LEU A 4 -26.85 -3.77 0.87
CA LEU A 4 -26.69 -2.67 1.83
C LEU A 4 -27.23 -1.36 1.30
N PHE A 5 -27.05 -1.09 0.01
CA PHE A 5 -27.62 0.08 -0.66
C PHE A 5 -29.15 0.04 -0.65
N ALA A 6 -29.76 -1.10 -0.98
CA ALA A 6 -31.19 -1.29 -0.98
C ALA A 6 -31.81 -1.13 0.42
N ASN A 7 -31.04 -1.49 1.46
CA ASN A 7 -31.49 -1.47 2.86
C ASN A 7 -30.90 -0.31 3.69
N ARG A 8 -30.27 0.70 3.08
CA ARG A 8 -29.60 1.80 3.78
C ARG A 8 -30.47 2.56 4.78
N SER A 9 -31.79 2.58 4.57
CA SER A 9 -32.78 3.22 5.46
C SER A 9 -33.54 2.23 6.33
N ASN A 10 -33.18 0.93 6.30
CA ASN A 10 -33.86 -0.13 7.04
C ASN A 10 -32.85 -0.96 7.83
N TYR A 11 -32.32 -0.38 8.91
CA TYR A 11 -31.33 -1.04 9.77
C TYR A 11 -31.76 -2.42 10.28
N PRO A 12 -33.00 -2.66 10.75
CA PRO A 12 -33.41 -3.97 11.21
C PRO A 12 -33.27 -5.07 10.15
N VAL A 13 -33.66 -4.79 8.92
CA VAL A 13 -33.51 -5.73 7.79
C VAL A 13 -32.04 -5.89 7.42
N ALA A 14 -31.31 -4.79 7.32
CA ALA A 14 -29.87 -4.83 6.99
C ALA A 14 -29.10 -5.68 8.02
N HIS A 15 -29.34 -5.46 9.32
CA HIS A 15 -28.66 -6.20 10.39
C HIS A 15 -29.03 -7.68 10.44
N ARG A 16 -30.32 -8.01 10.26
CA ARG A 16 -30.81 -9.39 10.32
C ARG A 16 -30.36 -10.22 9.12
N ASP A 17 -30.43 -9.66 7.92
CA ASP A 17 -30.35 -10.40 6.66
C ASP A 17 -29.00 -10.24 5.94
N PHE A 18 -28.14 -9.29 6.34
CA PHE A 18 -26.80 -9.16 5.77
C PHE A 18 -25.94 -10.40 6.09
N ARG A 19 -25.26 -10.88 5.08
CA ARG A 19 -24.24 -11.92 5.21
C ARG A 19 -22.97 -11.45 4.51
N TRP A 20 -21.83 -11.64 5.15
CA TRP A 20 -20.55 -11.42 4.52
C TRP A 20 -20.39 -12.41 3.36
N PRO A 21 -19.84 -11.97 2.22
CA PRO A 21 -19.46 -12.91 1.16
C PRO A 21 -18.43 -13.91 1.71
N ASP A 22 -18.63 -15.18 1.37
CA ASP A 22 -17.65 -16.24 1.65
C ASP A 22 -16.81 -16.43 0.39
N LEU A 23 -15.67 -15.73 0.34
CA LEU A 23 -14.75 -15.75 -0.79
C LEU A 23 -13.51 -16.56 -0.43
N GLU A 24 -13.12 -17.48 -1.26
CA GLU A 24 -11.85 -18.20 -1.11
C GLU A 24 -10.67 -17.28 -1.43
N HIS A 25 -10.81 -16.48 -2.47
CA HIS A 25 -9.79 -15.56 -2.95
C HIS A 25 -10.37 -14.15 -3.12
N PHE A 26 -9.63 -13.17 -2.67
CA PHE A 26 -9.95 -11.77 -2.88
C PHE A 26 -8.72 -10.88 -2.67
N ASN A 27 -8.48 -9.98 -3.59
CA ASN A 27 -7.47 -8.93 -3.48
C ASN A 27 -8.11 -7.57 -3.79
N TYR A 28 -8.26 -6.73 -2.79
CA TYR A 28 -8.91 -5.43 -2.97
C TYR A 28 -8.31 -4.60 -4.11
N ALA A 29 -6.97 -4.56 -4.20
CA ALA A 29 -6.30 -3.74 -5.20
C ALA A 29 -6.49 -4.27 -6.63
N LEU A 30 -6.55 -5.60 -6.82
CA LEU A 30 -6.70 -6.22 -8.12
C LEU A 30 -8.17 -6.39 -8.50
N ASP A 31 -8.96 -7.02 -7.60
CA ASP A 31 -10.31 -7.48 -7.91
C ASP A 31 -11.37 -6.37 -7.81
N TRP A 32 -11.06 -5.32 -7.04
CA TRP A 32 -11.97 -4.19 -6.88
C TRP A 32 -11.39 -2.88 -7.40
N PHE A 33 -10.22 -2.44 -6.89
CA PHE A 33 -9.67 -1.14 -7.27
C PHE A 33 -9.34 -1.07 -8.77
N ASP A 34 -8.59 -2.03 -9.29
CA ASP A 34 -8.19 -2.06 -10.70
C ASP A 34 -9.36 -2.52 -11.60
N ALA A 35 -9.99 -3.64 -11.23
CA ALA A 35 -11.00 -4.28 -12.09
C ALA A 35 -12.31 -3.50 -12.15
N GLU A 36 -12.68 -2.77 -11.10
CA GLU A 36 -13.95 -2.06 -11.04
C GLU A 36 -13.76 -0.54 -11.06
N LEU A 37 -12.99 0.03 -10.12
CA LEU A 37 -12.89 1.48 -10.00
C LEU A 37 -12.03 2.09 -11.10
N ALA A 38 -10.82 1.59 -11.32
CA ALA A 38 -9.94 2.17 -12.34
C ALA A 38 -10.45 1.92 -13.77
N ARG A 39 -11.05 0.75 -14.02
CA ARG A 39 -11.61 0.44 -15.34
C ARG A 39 -12.86 1.24 -15.66
N ASN A 40 -13.82 1.36 -14.74
CA ASN A 40 -15.14 1.93 -15.01
C ASN A 40 -15.23 3.42 -14.62
N HIS A 41 -14.32 3.90 -13.75
CA HIS A 41 -14.30 5.26 -13.22
C HIS A 41 -12.92 5.91 -13.30
N GLY A 42 -12.07 5.45 -14.21
CA GLY A 42 -10.66 5.80 -14.29
C GLY A 42 -10.34 7.30 -14.31
N SER A 43 -11.16 8.11 -14.97
CA SER A 43 -11.00 9.58 -15.03
C SER A 43 -11.51 10.32 -13.80
N GLN A 44 -12.25 9.66 -12.91
CA GLN A 44 -12.77 10.29 -11.71
C GLN A 44 -11.67 10.49 -10.66
N LEU A 45 -11.84 11.52 -9.84
CA LEU A 45 -10.95 11.83 -8.72
C LEU A 45 -11.04 10.72 -7.68
N ALA A 46 -9.90 10.10 -7.37
CA ALA A 46 -9.78 9.04 -6.37
C ALA A 46 -9.09 9.52 -5.08
N LEU A 47 -8.12 10.42 -5.21
CA LEU A 47 -7.35 10.95 -4.10
C LEU A 47 -7.21 12.46 -4.25
N LYS A 48 -7.51 13.18 -3.18
CA LYS A 48 -7.21 14.61 -3.03
C LYS A 48 -6.52 14.84 -1.70
N ILE A 49 -5.29 15.35 -1.75
CA ILE A 49 -4.53 15.81 -0.59
C ILE A 49 -4.66 17.33 -0.55
N THR A 50 -5.02 17.89 0.59
CA THR A 50 -5.16 19.33 0.81
C THR A 50 -4.13 19.80 1.83
N GLY A 51 -3.74 21.07 1.73
CA GLY A 51 -2.73 21.68 2.60
C GLY A 51 -1.33 21.62 2.00
N ALA A 52 -0.30 21.49 2.82
CA ALA A 52 1.07 21.41 2.34
C ALA A 52 1.25 20.14 1.47
N GLY A 53 1.64 20.34 0.21
CA GLY A 53 1.82 19.23 -0.74
C GLY A 53 0.52 18.82 -1.44
N GLU A 54 -0.33 19.79 -1.78
CA GLU A 54 -1.56 19.53 -2.54
C GLU A 54 -1.33 18.62 -3.74
N ALA A 55 -2.17 17.60 -3.87
CA ALA A 55 -2.11 16.67 -4.97
C ALA A 55 -3.48 16.06 -5.26
N GLU A 56 -3.72 15.77 -6.52
CA GLU A 56 -4.89 15.03 -6.96
C GLU A 56 -4.44 13.85 -7.82
N ARG A 57 -5.14 12.71 -7.68
CA ARG A 57 -4.94 11.52 -8.52
C ARG A 57 -6.29 10.94 -8.88
N THR A 58 -6.44 10.55 -10.13
CA THR A 58 -7.59 9.78 -10.59
C THR A 58 -7.41 8.29 -10.25
N PHE A 59 -8.48 7.51 -10.37
CA PHE A 59 -8.41 6.05 -10.21
C PHE A 59 -7.42 5.41 -11.18
N ALA A 60 -7.42 5.82 -12.45
CA ALA A 60 -6.48 5.30 -13.45
C ALA A 60 -5.02 5.64 -13.09
N GLN A 61 -4.74 6.85 -12.64
CA GLN A 61 -3.40 7.27 -12.26
C GLN A 61 -2.88 6.48 -11.04
N LEU A 62 -3.72 6.26 -10.01
CA LEU A 62 -3.33 5.46 -8.85
C LEU A 62 -3.13 3.98 -9.21
N SER A 63 -3.99 3.43 -10.08
CA SER A 63 -3.84 2.06 -10.57
C SER A 63 -2.51 1.88 -11.31
N GLU A 64 -2.20 2.76 -12.26
CA GLU A 64 -0.95 2.70 -13.03
C GLU A 64 0.27 2.90 -12.12
N ALA A 65 0.27 3.93 -11.27
CA ALA A 65 1.39 4.20 -10.37
C ALA A 65 1.64 3.03 -9.41
N SER A 66 0.58 2.46 -8.83
CA SER A 66 0.70 1.28 -7.96
C SER A 66 1.17 0.03 -8.70
N ASN A 67 0.88 -0.14 -9.99
CA ASN A 67 1.45 -1.21 -10.82
C ASN A 67 2.97 -1.04 -10.98
N ARG A 68 3.42 0.19 -11.28
CA ARG A 68 4.83 0.53 -11.41
C ARG A 68 5.58 0.29 -10.09
N VAL A 69 5.01 0.77 -8.98
CA VAL A 69 5.56 0.57 -7.64
C VAL A 69 5.62 -0.92 -7.28
N ALA A 70 4.57 -1.70 -7.56
CA ALA A 70 4.56 -3.14 -7.30
C ALA A 70 5.67 -3.88 -8.09
N ASN A 71 5.84 -3.55 -9.37
CA ASN A 71 6.93 -4.09 -10.18
C ASN A 71 8.31 -3.67 -9.67
N GLY A 72 8.48 -2.40 -9.26
CA GLY A 72 9.71 -1.90 -8.66
C GLY A 72 10.05 -2.60 -7.35
N LEU A 73 9.08 -2.75 -6.45
CA LEU A 73 9.25 -3.49 -5.19
C LEU A 73 9.61 -4.96 -5.44
N ARG A 74 8.95 -5.63 -6.41
CA ARG A 74 9.30 -6.99 -6.82
C ARG A 74 10.74 -7.08 -7.32
N ALA A 75 11.20 -6.12 -8.12
CA ALA A 75 12.57 -6.08 -8.60
C ALA A 75 13.60 -5.89 -7.47
N LEU A 76 13.23 -5.21 -6.38
CA LEU A 76 14.01 -5.11 -5.15
C LEU A 76 13.89 -6.35 -4.24
N GLY A 77 13.18 -7.38 -4.66
CA GLY A 77 13.09 -8.66 -3.96
C GLY A 77 11.94 -8.81 -2.99
N VAL A 78 10.97 -7.88 -2.98
CA VAL A 78 9.76 -8.02 -2.15
C VAL A 78 8.93 -9.20 -2.63
N LYS A 79 8.60 -10.10 -1.71
CA LYS A 79 7.81 -11.32 -1.97
C LYS A 79 6.49 -11.31 -1.21
N ARG A 80 5.55 -12.12 -1.68
CA ARG A 80 4.28 -12.38 -0.96
C ARG A 80 4.54 -12.77 0.50
N GLY A 81 3.77 -12.19 1.42
CA GLY A 81 3.86 -12.44 2.86
C GLY A 81 5.03 -11.75 3.57
N GLU A 82 5.94 -11.08 2.85
CA GLU A 82 6.98 -10.27 3.50
C GLU A 82 6.42 -8.95 4.03
N ARG A 83 7.04 -8.44 5.07
CA ARG A 83 6.57 -7.26 5.80
C ARG A 83 7.31 -6.02 5.34
N ILE A 84 6.51 -5.01 4.98
CA ILE A 84 6.96 -3.65 4.64
C ILE A 84 6.55 -2.74 5.79
N LEU A 85 7.52 -2.17 6.52
CA LEU A 85 7.21 -1.05 7.42
C LEU A 85 7.06 0.21 6.58
N LEU A 86 5.87 0.82 6.66
CA LEU A 86 5.51 2.00 5.88
C LEU A 86 5.31 3.20 6.81
N MET A 87 6.30 4.10 6.84
CA MET A 87 6.29 5.31 7.65
C MET A 87 6.26 6.55 6.76
N LEU A 88 5.10 6.90 6.30
CA LEU A 88 4.83 8.10 5.50
C LEU A 88 3.68 8.89 6.11
N GLY A 89 3.75 10.21 5.99
CA GLY A 89 2.60 11.08 6.22
C GLY A 89 1.57 10.95 5.10
N ASN A 90 0.58 11.86 5.10
CA ASN A 90 -0.45 11.87 4.07
C ASN A 90 0.10 12.47 2.76
N VAL A 91 0.81 11.66 2.01
CA VAL A 91 1.42 11.98 0.70
C VAL A 91 1.01 10.94 -0.33
N VAL A 92 1.09 11.28 -1.62
CA VAL A 92 0.68 10.37 -2.71
C VAL A 92 1.37 9.01 -2.64
N PRO A 93 2.70 8.91 -2.41
CA PRO A 93 3.39 7.63 -2.29
C PRO A 93 2.81 6.67 -1.24
N LEU A 94 2.21 7.19 -0.14
CA LEU A 94 1.54 6.34 0.85
C LEU A 94 0.47 5.46 0.21
N TRP A 95 -0.39 6.05 -0.61
CA TRP A 95 -1.52 5.39 -1.26
C TRP A 95 -1.07 4.46 -2.38
N GLU A 96 -0.07 4.87 -3.15
CA GLU A 96 0.51 4.06 -4.22
C GLU A 96 1.18 2.80 -3.65
N VAL A 97 1.94 2.92 -2.55
CA VAL A 97 2.57 1.79 -1.87
C VAL A 97 1.55 0.85 -1.23
N MET A 98 0.49 1.38 -0.60
CA MET A 98 -0.57 0.56 -0.02
C MET A 98 -1.21 -0.35 -1.08
N LEU A 99 -1.60 0.22 -2.23
CA LEU A 99 -2.15 -0.56 -3.34
C LEU A 99 -1.13 -1.54 -3.91
N ALA A 100 0.13 -1.12 -4.09
CA ALA A 100 1.21 -1.97 -4.60
C ALA A 100 1.49 -3.17 -3.69
N ALA A 101 1.53 -2.96 -2.38
CA ALA A 101 1.72 -4.03 -1.40
C ALA A 101 0.57 -5.06 -1.45
N MET A 102 -0.68 -4.59 -1.55
CA MET A 102 -1.83 -5.48 -1.73
C MET A 102 -1.71 -6.30 -3.03
N LYS A 103 -1.30 -5.67 -4.15
CA LYS A 103 -1.10 -6.37 -5.44
C LYS A 103 -0.04 -7.47 -5.33
N LEU A 104 1.04 -7.22 -4.60
CA LEU A 104 2.11 -8.19 -4.33
C LEU A 104 1.71 -9.27 -3.32
N GLY A 105 0.68 -9.02 -2.51
CA GLY A 105 0.37 -9.84 -1.33
C GLY A 105 1.43 -9.66 -0.23
N ALA A 106 2.09 -8.51 -0.17
CA ALA A 106 2.99 -8.13 0.92
C ALA A 106 2.19 -7.55 2.09
N VAL A 107 2.68 -7.72 3.31
CA VAL A 107 2.03 -7.27 4.53
C VAL A 107 2.54 -5.88 4.91
N VAL A 108 1.66 -4.89 4.99
CA VAL A 108 2.04 -3.54 5.42
C VAL A 108 1.94 -3.42 6.94
N ILE A 109 3.01 -2.93 7.55
CA ILE A 109 3.04 -2.48 8.95
C ILE A 109 3.03 -0.95 8.92
N PRO A 110 1.87 -0.30 9.06
CA PRO A 110 1.79 1.14 9.05
C PRO A 110 2.41 1.71 10.33
N ALA A 111 3.19 2.77 10.18
CA ALA A 111 3.87 3.44 11.27
C ALA A 111 3.69 4.96 11.17
N THR A 112 3.37 5.60 12.28
CA THR A 112 3.32 7.06 12.35
C THR A 112 4.73 7.65 12.36
N THR A 113 4.90 8.83 11.77
CA THR A 113 6.15 9.58 11.79
C THR A 113 6.55 10.08 13.21
N LEU A 114 5.67 9.92 14.20
CA LEU A 114 5.93 10.29 15.60
C LEU A 114 6.70 9.22 16.38
N LEU A 115 6.91 8.04 15.82
CA LEU A 115 7.63 6.95 16.50
C LEU A 115 9.10 7.31 16.74
N THR A 116 9.58 6.95 17.93
CA THR A 116 10.98 7.06 18.30
C THR A 116 11.81 5.90 17.73
N PRO A 117 13.16 6.01 17.65
CA PRO A 117 14.02 4.89 17.26
C PRO A 117 13.80 3.61 18.09
N THR A 118 13.52 3.76 19.39
CA THR A 118 13.23 2.61 20.28
C THR A 118 11.94 1.91 19.88
N ASP A 119 10.86 2.68 19.59
CA ASP A 119 9.59 2.11 19.13
C ASP A 119 9.74 1.41 17.78
N LEU A 120 10.54 2.00 16.90
CA LEU A 120 10.83 1.43 15.58
C LEU A 120 11.58 0.10 15.70
N LYS A 121 12.59 0.03 16.59
CA LYS A 121 13.32 -1.21 16.83
C LYS A 121 12.38 -2.35 17.28
N ASP A 122 11.48 -2.10 18.23
CA ASP A 122 10.49 -3.10 18.67
C ASP A 122 9.60 -3.57 17.51
N ARG A 123 9.13 -2.64 16.68
CA ARG A 123 8.31 -2.99 15.50
C ARG A 123 9.08 -3.80 14.46
N PHE A 124 10.35 -3.47 14.23
CA PHE A 124 11.22 -4.22 13.32
C PHE A 124 11.39 -5.66 13.80
N ASP A 125 11.74 -5.83 15.09
CA ASP A 125 12.00 -7.15 15.66
C ASP A 125 10.73 -8.02 15.68
N ARG A 126 9.64 -7.50 16.23
CA ARG A 126 8.36 -8.23 16.34
C ARG A 126 7.67 -8.44 14.99
N GLY A 127 7.74 -7.43 14.13
CA GLY A 127 7.17 -7.48 12.79
C GLY A 127 8.00 -8.29 11.80
N ARG A 128 9.24 -8.66 12.14
CA ARG A 128 10.21 -9.30 11.23
C ARG A 128 10.25 -8.53 9.91
N VAL A 129 10.45 -7.21 10.00
CA VAL A 129 10.44 -6.29 8.85
C VAL A 129 11.57 -6.66 7.89
N ARG A 130 11.27 -6.75 6.61
CA ARG A 130 12.23 -7.01 5.53
C ARG A 130 12.44 -5.80 4.64
N HIS A 131 11.46 -4.93 4.57
CA HIS A 131 11.46 -3.76 3.71
C HIS A 131 10.96 -2.56 4.49
N LEU A 132 11.54 -1.40 4.23
CA LEU A 132 11.21 -0.13 4.87
C LEU A 132 10.96 0.93 3.81
N ILE A 133 9.87 1.66 3.95
CA ILE A 133 9.59 2.84 3.13
C ILE A 133 9.29 4.00 4.07
N ALA A 134 10.09 5.08 3.95
CA ALA A 134 9.96 6.29 4.76
C ALA A 134 10.30 7.54 3.94
N THR A 135 10.09 8.73 4.50
CA THR A 135 10.64 9.95 3.88
C THR A 135 12.16 10.01 4.07
N ALA A 136 12.86 10.69 3.17
CA ALA A 136 14.30 10.93 3.31
C ALA A 136 14.63 11.67 4.63
N ALA A 137 13.74 12.57 5.07
CA ALA A 137 13.88 13.31 6.32
C ALA A 137 13.81 12.40 7.57
N ASP A 138 13.05 11.30 7.49
CA ASP A 138 12.91 10.35 8.59
C ASP A 138 14.00 9.23 8.57
N ALA A 139 14.81 9.15 7.52
CA ALA A 139 15.83 8.11 7.38
C ALA A 139 16.76 7.96 8.59
N PRO A 140 17.21 9.05 9.26
CA PRO A 140 18.06 8.93 10.45
C PRO A 140 17.45 8.17 11.63
N LYS A 141 16.12 8.08 11.71
CA LYS A 141 15.42 7.31 12.75
C LYS A 141 15.69 5.80 12.67
N PHE A 142 16.15 5.33 11.52
CA PHE A 142 16.41 3.93 11.21
C PHE A 142 17.90 3.57 11.24
N ASP A 143 18.74 4.49 11.71
CA ASP A 143 20.16 4.22 11.89
C ASP A 143 20.36 3.15 12.97
N GLY A 144 21.31 2.24 12.70
CA GLY A 144 21.60 1.12 13.61
C GLY A 144 20.62 -0.05 13.57
N LEU A 145 19.56 0.02 12.74
CA LEU A 145 18.71 -1.14 12.47
C LEU A 145 19.36 -2.09 11.46
N ASP A 146 18.84 -3.32 11.37
CA ASP A 146 19.35 -4.40 10.52
C ASP A 146 19.73 -3.90 9.12
N PRO A 147 21.01 -3.96 8.72
CA PRO A 147 21.47 -3.46 7.44
C PRO A 147 20.96 -4.29 6.25
N THR A 148 20.44 -5.50 6.47
CA THR A 148 19.92 -6.37 5.40
C THR A 148 18.52 -5.97 4.93
N VAL A 149 17.85 -5.07 5.65
CA VAL A 149 16.53 -4.55 5.30
C VAL A 149 16.64 -3.65 4.07
N THR A 150 15.85 -3.93 3.02
CA THR A 150 15.72 -3.05 1.87
C THR A 150 15.10 -1.71 2.32
N ARG A 151 15.75 -0.61 2.03
CA ARG A 151 15.35 0.74 2.45
C ARG A 151 15.02 1.60 1.24
N ILE A 152 13.84 2.22 1.25
CA ILE A 152 13.34 3.06 0.15
C ILE A 152 12.95 4.41 0.73
N ALA A 153 13.46 5.49 0.15
CA ALA A 153 13.18 6.85 0.59
C ALA A 153 12.29 7.59 -0.41
N VAL A 154 11.28 8.27 0.10
CA VAL A 154 10.52 9.28 -0.63
C VAL A 154 11.24 10.62 -0.46
N GLY A 155 11.64 11.25 -1.57
CA GLY A 155 12.53 12.41 -1.63
C GLY A 155 13.96 12.01 -1.94
N ASP A 156 14.92 12.89 -1.64
CA ASP A 156 16.35 12.68 -1.94
C ASP A 156 16.91 11.53 -1.08
N ALA A 157 17.03 10.36 -1.68
CA ALA A 157 17.45 9.15 -0.99
C ALA A 157 18.89 9.27 -0.44
N PRO A 158 19.12 9.06 0.87
CA PRO A 158 20.45 9.03 1.42
C PRO A 158 21.24 7.79 0.97
N ALA A 159 22.55 7.79 1.20
CA ALA A 159 23.42 6.67 0.85
C ALA A 159 22.89 5.35 1.46
N GLY A 160 22.85 4.30 0.66
CA GLY A 160 22.35 2.98 1.06
C GLY A 160 20.83 2.82 1.03
N TRP A 161 20.10 3.82 0.56
CA TRP A 161 18.66 3.76 0.31
C TRP A 161 18.37 3.81 -1.19
N HIS A 162 17.32 3.11 -1.62
CA HIS A 162 16.75 3.25 -2.96
C HIS A 162 15.86 4.49 -3.01
N ASN A 163 15.79 5.13 -4.17
CA ASN A 163 14.87 6.24 -4.37
C ASN A 163 13.48 5.70 -4.76
N TYR A 164 12.44 6.22 -4.14
CA TYR A 164 11.06 5.87 -4.46
C TYR A 164 10.72 6.13 -5.95
N ASP A 165 11.23 7.21 -6.52
CA ASP A 165 10.95 7.57 -7.92
C ASP A 165 11.51 6.55 -8.91
N ASP A 166 12.51 5.77 -8.52
CA ASP A 166 13.00 4.66 -9.35
C ASP A 166 11.99 3.52 -9.47
N LEU A 167 11.13 3.32 -8.47
CA LEU A 167 10.05 2.33 -8.53
C LEU A 167 9.01 2.69 -9.59
N LEU A 168 8.78 3.99 -9.81
CA LEU A 168 7.85 4.49 -10.82
C LEU A 168 8.31 4.27 -12.26
N LYS A 169 9.57 3.84 -12.47
CA LYS A 169 10.10 3.45 -13.78
C LYS A 169 9.69 2.01 -14.17
N GLY A 170 9.09 1.26 -13.26
CA GLY A 170 8.56 -0.08 -13.52
C GLY A 170 7.47 -0.11 -14.61
N ALA A 171 7.13 -1.31 -15.08
CA ALA A 171 6.07 -1.49 -16.09
C ALA A 171 4.71 -0.98 -15.57
N PRO A 172 3.89 -0.34 -16.44
CA PRO A 172 2.59 0.23 -16.04
C PRO A 172 1.50 -0.82 -15.81
N SER A 173 1.73 -2.07 -16.22
CA SER A 173 0.86 -3.21 -15.96
C SER A 173 1.48 -4.15 -14.94
N PHE A 174 0.65 -4.80 -14.13
CA PHE A 174 1.10 -5.74 -13.11
C PHE A 174 0.39 -7.09 -13.27
N THR A 175 1.16 -8.18 -13.16
CA THR A 175 0.63 -9.54 -13.11
C THR A 175 0.97 -10.13 -11.74
N PRO A 176 -0.01 -10.55 -10.93
CA PRO A 176 0.25 -11.16 -9.63
C PRO A 176 0.91 -12.54 -9.77
N ASP A 177 1.69 -12.95 -8.78
CA ASP A 177 2.36 -14.27 -8.74
C ASP A 177 1.40 -15.41 -8.38
N GLY A 178 0.14 -15.08 -8.12
CA GLY A 178 -0.93 -16.02 -7.79
C GLY A 178 -2.08 -15.34 -7.08
N PRO A 179 -3.19 -16.06 -6.83
CA PRO A 179 -4.35 -15.51 -6.14
C PRO A 179 -4.02 -15.18 -4.68
N THR A 180 -4.66 -14.15 -4.15
CA THR A 180 -4.63 -13.82 -2.71
C THR A 180 -5.79 -14.53 -2.05
N ARG A 181 -5.54 -15.36 -1.02
CA ARG A 181 -6.61 -15.97 -0.23
C ARG A 181 -7.29 -14.91 0.62
N ALA A 182 -8.58 -15.03 0.83
CA ALA A 182 -9.31 -14.13 1.72
C ALA A 182 -8.85 -14.22 3.20
N THR A 183 -8.08 -15.26 3.54
CA THR A 183 -7.47 -15.50 4.86
C THR A 183 -6.01 -15.03 4.95
N ASP A 184 -5.41 -14.57 3.86
CA ASP A 184 -4.05 -14.00 3.89
C ASP A 184 -4.05 -12.71 4.73
N PRO A 185 -3.00 -12.41 5.51
CA PRO A 185 -2.92 -11.22 6.34
C PRO A 185 -2.85 -9.93 5.51
#